data_ac9c6c8c2c779cae05b6a91c8585e257
#
_entry.id   ac9c6c8c2c779cae05b6a91c8585e257
#
_cell.length_a   1.000
_cell.length_b   1.000
_cell.length_c   1.000
_cell.angle_alpha   90.00
_cell.angle_beta   90.00
_cell.angle_gamma   90.00
#
_symmetry.space_group_name_H-M   'P 1'
#
loop_
_entity.id
_entity.type
_entity.pdbx_description
1 polymer ?
#
loop_
_entity_poly.entity_id
_entity_poly.type
_entity_poly.pdbx_seq_one_letter_code
_entity_poly.pdbx_strand_id
1 'polypeptide(L)'
;SGIGQYSDLFGWLTRGWSFGEFRHHFASGLGVSAVDEEYSQLIFDVSYQRSSWSAFWTLIQPLVVVMASIVLITRVLTEFRVEIPIAVLLTLIFLQDGYRSELPNLPYLSFLDSVYAIAYLLSIVSFALVLYLESLKRRATLEQGDRRNLILNRIHVYEQSWPPISLLVMVLLSAASWLLI
;
A
#
# COMPACT_ATOMS: atom_id res chain seq x y z
N SER A 1 17.04 -17.69 34.16
CA SER A 1 17.75 -17.26 32.95
C SER A 1 16.72 -16.84 31.94
N GLY A 2 16.67 -15.58 31.60
CA GLY A 2 15.76 -15.01 30.62
C GLY A 2 16.52 -14.43 29.42
N ILE A 3 15.78 -13.94 28.46
CA ILE A 3 16.30 -13.17 27.33
C ILE A 3 16.95 -11.90 27.90
N GLY A 4 18.18 -11.60 27.52
CA GLY A 4 18.91 -10.43 28.01
C GLY A 4 18.29 -9.10 27.54
N GLN A 5 18.69 -8.00 28.17
CA GLN A 5 18.19 -6.64 27.84
C GLN A 5 18.37 -6.22 26.37
N TYR A 6 19.20 -6.90 25.58
CA TYR A 6 19.49 -6.58 24.18
C TYR A 6 18.68 -7.41 23.18
N SER A 7 17.65 -8.13 23.64
CA SER A 7 16.78 -8.95 22.77
C SER A 7 15.63 -8.16 22.13
N ASP A 8 15.49 -6.88 22.42
CA ASP A 8 14.45 -6.05 21.86
C ASP A 8 14.83 -5.61 20.45
N LEU A 9 14.17 -6.18 19.46
CA LEU A 9 14.23 -5.74 18.08
C LEU A 9 13.30 -4.53 17.90
N PHE A 10 13.83 -3.44 17.39
CA PHE A 10 13.06 -2.21 17.16
C PHE A 10 11.82 -2.49 16.28
N GLY A 11 10.63 -2.20 16.82
CA GLY A 11 9.36 -2.43 16.13
C GLY A 11 8.80 -3.85 16.25
N TRP A 12 9.45 -4.75 17.00
CA TRP A 12 8.99 -6.10 17.27
C TRP A 12 8.76 -6.31 18.76
N LEU A 13 7.66 -6.98 19.08
CA LEU A 13 7.33 -7.39 20.45
C LEU A 13 7.73 -8.84 20.64
N THR A 14 8.52 -9.13 21.66
CA THR A 14 8.84 -10.50 22.06
C THR A 14 7.60 -11.13 22.67
N ARG A 15 7.06 -12.18 22.05
CA ARG A 15 5.88 -12.92 22.54
C ARG A 15 6.24 -14.01 23.53
N GLY A 16 7.39 -14.62 23.34
CA GLY A 16 7.84 -15.69 24.19
C GLY A 16 9.15 -16.29 23.68
N TRP A 17 9.69 -17.14 24.49
CA TRP A 17 10.87 -17.92 24.16
C TRP A 17 10.68 -19.34 24.65
N SER A 18 11.25 -20.29 23.93
CA SER A 18 11.29 -21.67 24.33
C SER A 18 12.70 -22.23 24.21
N PHE A 19 13.00 -23.16 25.07
CA PHE A 19 14.27 -23.86 25.09
C PHE A 19 13.97 -25.35 25.00
N GLY A 20 14.57 -26.02 24.03
CA GLY A 20 14.41 -27.45 23.82
C GLY A 20 15.75 -28.15 23.60
N GLU A 21 15.83 -29.38 24.03
CA GLU A 21 16.90 -30.30 23.72
C GLU A 21 16.36 -31.29 22.68
N PHE A 22 17.03 -31.42 21.55
CA PHE A 22 16.72 -32.40 20.54
C PHE A 22 17.92 -33.35 20.38
N ARG A 23 17.69 -34.66 20.47
CA ARG A 23 18.72 -35.66 20.24
C ARG A 23 18.70 -36.09 18.80
N HIS A 24 19.78 -35.84 18.11
CA HIS A 24 19.94 -36.21 16.69
C HIS A 24 20.80 -37.47 16.61
N HIS A 25 20.24 -38.45 15.93
CA HIS A 25 20.90 -39.72 15.68
C HIS A 25 21.58 -39.68 14.32
N PHE A 26 22.87 -39.77 14.30
CA PHE A 26 23.64 -39.81 13.03
C PHE A 26 24.08 -41.24 12.76
N ALA A 27 23.69 -41.76 11.61
CA ALA A 27 24.08 -43.13 11.15
C ALA A 27 25.53 -43.24 10.74
N SER A 28 26.32 -42.15 10.77
CA SER A 28 27.73 -42.13 10.43
C SER A 28 28.54 -41.40 11.50
N GLY A 29 29.51 -42.06 12.09
CA GLY A 29 30.36 -41.52 13.15
C GLY A 29 31.41 -40.50 12.68
N LEU A 30 31.11 -39.59 11.74
CA LEU A 30 31.93 -38.47 11.29
C LEU A 30 33.46 -38.80 11.17
N GLY A 31 33.80 -40.07 10.90
CA GLY A 31 35.17 -40.52 10.70
C GLY A 31 35.93 -40.94 11.98
N VAL A 32 35.31 -41.00 13.14
CA VAL A 32 36.00 -41.27 14.41
C VAL A 32 35.68 -42.64 15.05
N SER A 33 34.68 -43.33 14.66
CA SER A 33 34.35 -44.72 14.95
C SER A 33 32.94 -45.06 14.52
N ALA A 34 32.70 -46.31 14.13
CA ALA A 34 31.37 -46.84 13.80
C ALA A 34 30.51 -47.07 15.07
N VAL A 35 30.28 -46.05 15.86
CA VAL A 35 29.41 -46.11 17.03
C VAL A 35 28.27 -45.14 16.76
N ASP A 36 27.07 -45.65 16.91
CA ASP A 36 25.82 -44.92 16.92
C ASP A 36 25.86 -43.88 18.06
N GLU A 37 26.27 -42.66 17.76
CA GLU A 37 26.36 -41.60 18.75
C GLU A 37 25.19 -40.64 18.61
N GLU A 38 24.44 -40.46 19.70
CA GLU A 38 23.44 -39.44 19.82
C GLU A 38 24.07 -38.11 20.21
N TYR A 39 23.90 -37.09 19.36
CA TYR A 39 24.34 -35.73 19.66
C TYR A 39 23.17 -34.89 20.18
N SER A 40 23.36 -34.24 21.30
CA SER A 40 22.41 -33.31 21.88
C SER A 40 22.51 -31.94 21.14
N GLN A 41 21.41 -31.53 20.56
CA GLN A 41 21.26 -30.21 19.93
C GLN A 41 20.37 -29.35 20.81
N LEU A 42 20.88 -28.19 21.22
CA LEU A 42 20.11 -27.20 21.95
C LEU A 42 19.42 -26.26 20.96
N ILE A 43 18.09 -26.19 21.06
CA ILE A 43 17.27 -25.30 20.24
C ILE A 43 16.75 -24.21 21.14
N PHE A 44 17.00 -22.97 20.74
CA PHE A 44 16.48 -21.78 21.41
C PHE A 44 15.61 -21.01 20.43
N ASP A 45 14.29 -21.04 20.61
CA ASP A 45 13.31 -20.37 19.79
C ASP A 45 12.83 -19.10 20.45
N VAL A 46 12.90 -17.98 19.73
CA VAL A 46 12.34 -16.69 20.16
C VAL A 46 11.27 -16.27 19.20
N SER A 47 10.05 -16.14 19.71
CA SER A 47 8.89 -15.69 18.92
C SER A 47 8.76 -14.18 19.00
N TYR A 48 8.90 -13.50 17.86
CA TYR A 48 8.67 -12.08 17.71
C TYR A 48 7.38 -11.82 16.97
N GLN A 49 6.63 -10.82 17.41
CA GLN A 49 5.45 -10.34 16.73
C GLN A 49 5.63 -8.85 16.38
N ARG A 50 5.47 -8.53 15.11
CA ARG A 50 5.40 -7.13 14.69
C ARG A 50 4.09 -6.52 15.19
N SER A 51 4.13 -5.28 15.72
CA SER A 51 2.92 -4.55 16.06
C SER A 51 2.12 -4.27 14.78
N SER A 52 0.97 -4.92 14.62
CA SER A 52 0.09 -4.77 13.45
C SER A 52 -0.33 -3.31 13.24
N TRP A 53 -0.53 -2.56 14.32
CA TRP A 53 -0.92 -1.16 14.29
C TRP A 53 0.19 -0.27 13.72
N SER A 54 1.44 -0.48 14.15
CA SER A 54 2.58 0.26 13.64
C SER A 54 2.82 -0.03 12.16
N ALA A 55 2.74 -1.29 11.74
CA ALA A 55 2.88 -1.68 10.34
C ALA A 55 1.77 -1.08 9.46
N PHE A 56 0.52 -1.08 9.95
CA PHE A 56 -0.61 -0.47 9.27
C PHE A 56 -0.38 1.03 9.00
N TRP A 57 0.00 1.81 10.02
CA TRP A 57 0.24 3.24 9.87
C TRP A 57 1.41 3.54 8.94
N THR A 58 2.50 2.78 9.03
CA THR A 58 3.68 2.99 8.17
C THR A 58 3.37 2.76 6.69
N LEU A 59 2.53 1.76 6.38
CA LEU A 59 2.23 1.36 4.99
C LEU A 59 1.04 2.10 4.40
N ILE A 60 0.00 2.37 5.19
CA ILE A 60 -1.26 2.91 4.69
C ILE A 60 -1.31 4.44 4.78
N GLN A 61 -0.70 5.05 5.78
CA GLN A 61 -0.70 6.50 5.93
C GLN A 61 -0.23 7.25 4.67
N PRO A 62 0.94 6.94 4.06
CA PRO A 62 1.36 7.65 2.85
C PRO A 62 0.41 7.43 1.68
N LEU A 63 -0.18 6.24 1.55
CA LEU A 63 -1.17 5.94 0.53
C LEU A 63 -2.43 6.80 0.71
N VAL A 64 -2.93 6.95 1.94
CA VAL A 64 -4.09 7.80 2.25
C VAL A 64 -3.81 9.26 1.89
N VAL A 65 -2.62 9.78 2.18
CA VAL A 65 -2.23 11.16 1.83
C VAL A 65 -2.25 11.37 0.32
N VAL A 66 -1.69 10.42 -0.44
CA VAL A 66 -1.67 10.48 -1.91
C VAL A 66 -3.09 10.41 -2.48
N MET A 67 -3.93 9.53 -1.94
CA MET A 67 -5.33 9.43 -2.36
C MET A 67 -6.16 10.67 -2.00
N ALA A 68 -5.92 11.28 -0.85
CA ALA A 68 -6.53 12.57 -0.49
C ALA A 68 -6.12 13.67 -1.50
N SER A 69 -4.88 13.66 -1.97
CA SER A 69 -4.42 14.59 -3.00
C SER A 69 -5.19 14.44 -4.31
N ILE A 70 -5.50 13.23 -4.75
CA ILE A 70 -6.33 12.97 -5.94
C ILE A 70 -7.72 13.55 -5.78
N VAL A 71 -8.33 13.37 -4.62
CA VAL A 71 -9.68 13.92 -4.32
C VAL A 71 -9.67 15.45 -4.36
N LEU A 72 -8.62 16.07 -3.87
CA LEU A 72 -8.48 17.52 -3.82
C LEU A 72 -8.16 18.17 -5.18
N ILE A 73 -7.57 17.43 -6.12
CA ILE A 73 -7.16 17.94 -7.45
C ILE A 73 -8.28 18.66 -8.17
N THR A 74 -9.50 18.15 -8.13
CA THR A 74 -10.65 18.75 -8.81
C THR A 74 -11.10 20.06 -8.18
N ARG A 75 -10.71 20.33 -6.93
CA ARG A 75 -10.99 21.55 -6.20
C ARG A 75 -9.94 22.63 -6.38
N VAL A 76 -8.77 22.28 -6.88
CA VAL A 76 -7.67 23.23 -7.07
C VAL A 76 -7.85 23.97 -8.38
N LEU A 77 -8.01 25.30 -8.29
CA LEU A 77 -8.23 26.24 -9.42
C LEU A 77 -6.91 26.72 -10.04
N THR A 78 -5.87 25.90 -10.13
CA THR A 78 -4.55 26.30 -10.60
C THR A 78 -4.26 25.80 -12.01
N GLU A 79 -3.31 26.45 -12.67
CA GLU A 79 -2.78 26.07 -14.00
C GLU A 79 -2.10 24.69 -13.97
N PHE A 80 -1.69 24.21 -12.80
CA PHE A 80 -0.97 22.94 -12.58
C PHE A 80 -1.87 21.70 -12.45
N ARG A 81 -3.14 21.77 -12.84
CA ARG A 81 -4.09 20.65 -12.68
C ARG A 81 -3.66 19.35 -13.37
N VAL A 82 -2.93 19.43 -14.46
CA VAL A 82 -2.48 18.27 -15.25
C VAL A 82 -1.24 17.63 -14.63
N GLU A 83 -0.37 18.42 -14.01
CA GLU A 83 0.89 17.95 -13.44
C GLU A 83 0.67 17.13 -12.16
N ILE A 84 -0.33 17.51 -11.37
CA ILE A 84 -0.61 16.85 -10.08
C ILE A 84 -0.97 15.37 -10.24
N PRO A 85 -1.87 14.92 -11.13
CA PRO A 85 -2.15 13.49 -11.32
C PRO A 85 -0.94 12.68 -11.76
N ILE A 86 -0.06 13.27 -12.57
CA ILE A 86 1.18 12.61 -13.01
C ILE A 86 2.12 12.42 -11.81
N ALA A 87 2.29 13.47 -11.00
CA ALA A 87 3.09 13.38 -9.78
C ALA A 87 2.53 12.35 -8.79
N VAL A 88 1.21 12.26 -8.66
CA VAL A 88 0.54 11.26 -7.82
C VAL A 88 0.79 9.84 -8.32
N LEU A 89 0.68 9.58 -9.64
CA LEU A 89 0.98 8.28 -10.23
C LEU A 89 2.42 7.87 -9.96
N LEU A 90 3.37 8.79 -10.15
CA LEU A 90 4.77 8.53 -9.87
C LEU A 90 5.00 8.21 -8.38
N THR A 91 4.38 8.97 -7.50
CA THR A 91 4.46 8.75 -6.05
C THR A 91 3.89 7.37 -5.66
N LEU A 92 2.77 6.95 -6.26
CA LEU A 92 2.20 5.62 -6.03
C LEU A 92 3.16 4.50 -6.44
N ILE A 93 3.88 4.66 -7.56
CA ILE A 93 4.89 3.69 -8.01
C ILE A 93 6.00 3.55 -6.96
N PHE A 94 6.56 4.66 -6.49
CA PHE A 94 7.61 4.65 -5.48
C PHE A 94 7.13 4.07 -4.13
N LEU A 95 5.92 4.40 -3.72
CA LEU A 95 5.34 3.83 -2.50
C LEU A 95 5.14 2.32 -2.61
N GLN A 96 4.69 1.83 -3.77
CA GLN A 96 4.52 0.41 -4.01
C GLN A 96 5.86 -0.33 -4.01
N ASP A 97 6.87 0.22 -4.65
CA ASP A 97 8.21 -0.36 -4.68
C ASP A 97 8.83 -0.41 -3.26
N GLY A 98 8.68 0.69 -2.50
CA GLY A 98 9.13 0.77 -1.12
C GLY A 98 8.48 -0.29 -0.23
N TYR A 99 7.16 -0.47 -0.29
CA TYR A 99 6.49 -1.48 0.53
C TYR A 99 6.84 -2.91 0.12
N ARG A 100 7.03 -3.17 -1.19
CA ARG A 100 7.41 -4.49 -1.69
C ARG A 100 8.83 -4.88 -1.28
N SER A 101 9.73 -3.93 -1.17
CA SER A 101 11.10 -4.19 -0.73
C SER A 101 11.19 -4.61 0.74
N GLU A 102 10.22 -4.23 1.56
CA GLU A 102 10.16 -4.61 2.98
C GLU A 102 9.50 -5.98 3.23
N LEU A 103 8.80 -6.53 2.22
CA LEU A 103 8.10 -7.80 2.35
C LEU A 103 8.88 -8.93 1.68
N PRO A 104 8.85 -10.17 2.22
CA PRO A 104 9.35 -11.33 1.51
C PRO A 104 8.56 -11.53 0.22
N ASN A 105 9.21 -12.09 -0.82
CA ASN A 105 8.55 -12.40 -2.09
C ASN A 105 7.40 -13.39 -1.89
N LEU A 106 6.19 -12.87 -1.80
CA LEU A 106 4.97 -13.66 -1.67
C LEU A 106 4.47 -14.04 -3.07
N PRO A 107 4.16 -15.31 -3.34
CA PRO A 107 3.68 -15.75 -4.66
C PRO A 107 2.21 -15.40 -4.93
N TYR A 108 1.53 -14.74 -4.01
CA TYR A 108 0.12 -14.36 -4.10
C TYR A 108 -0.08 -12.86 -3.95
N LEU A 109 -1.16 -12.38 -4.53
CA LEU A 109 -1.58 -10.99 -4.44
C LEU A 109 -1.97 -10.66 -3.00
N SER A 110 -1.27 -9.70 -2.39
CA SER A 110 -1.64 -9.26 -1.05
C SER A 110 -2.80 -8.25 -1.10
N PHE A 111 -3.51 -8.07 0.02
CA PHE A 111 -4.54 -7.04 0.14
C PHE A 111 -4.00 -5.64 -0.26
N LEU A 112 -2.77 -5.34 0.14
CA LEU A 112 -2.11 -4.08 -0.21
C LEU A 112 -1.93 -3.91 -1.72
N ASP A 113 -1.54 -4.96 -2.45
CA ASP A 113 -1.43 -4.90 -3.91
C ASP A 113 -2.76 -4.55 -4.57
N SER A 114 -3.87 -5.10 -4.06
CA SER A 114 -5.20 -4.78 -4.55
C SER A 114 -5.58 -3.31 -4.28
N VAL A 115 -5.25 -2.78 -3.10
CA VAL A 115 -5.48 -1.37 -2.76
C VAL A 115 -4.65 -0.45 -3.65
N TYR A 116 -3.38 -0.79 -3.94
CA TYR A 116 -2.55 -0.04 -4.90
C TYR A 116 -3.12 -0.10 -6.31
N ALA A 117 -3.60 -1.25 -6.78
CA ALA A 117 -4.25 -1.37 -8.09
C ALA A 117 -5.48 -0.46 -8.21
N ILE A 118 -6.31 -0.40 -7.18
CA ILE A 118 -7.46 0.51 -7.11
C ILE A 118 -7.00 1.97 -7.14
N ALA A 119 -5.95 2.31 -6.39
CA ALA A 119 -5.38 3.64 -6.37
C ALA A 119 -4.85 4.07 -7.75
N TYR A 120 -4.18 3.18 -8.47
CA TYR A 120 -3.73 3.43 -9.86
C TYR A 120 -4.90 3.69 -10.79
N LEU A 121 -5.93 2.85 -10.76
CA LEU A 121 -7.13 3.02 -11.60
C LEU A 121 -7.80 4.37 -11.33
N LEU A 122 -8.00 4.72 -10.06
CA LEU A 122 -8.58 6.01 -9.68
C LEU A 122 -7.71 7.19 -10.12
N SER A 123 -6.39 7.08 -10.03
CA SER A 123 -5.46 8.11 -10.49
C SER A 123 -5.55 8.31 -12.01
N ILE A 124 -5.59 7.23 -12.78
CA ILE A 124 -5.71 7.27 -14.24
C ILE A 124 -7.04 7.88 -14.65
N VAL A 125 -8.15 7.47 -14.02
CA VAL A 125 -9.48 8.02 -14.30
C VAL A 125 -9.55 9.50 -13.92
N SER A 126 -8.96 9.89 -12.78
CA SER A 126 -8.88 11.30 -12.36
C SER A 126 -8.06 12.12 -13.34
N PHE A 127 -6.94 11.60 -13.84
CA PHE A 127 -6.12 12.24 -14.86
C PHE A 127 -6.90 12.45 -16.16
N ALA A 128 -7.57 11.40 -16.65
CA ALA A 128 -8.39 11.49 -17.86
C ALA A 128 -9.54 12.52 -17.69
N LEU A 129 -10.16 12.58 -16.52
CA LEU A 129 -11.19 13.54 -16.21
C LEU A 129 -10.65 14.97 -16.21
N VAL A 130 -9.47 15.22 -15.63
CA VAL A 130 -8.82 16.54 -15.64
C VAL A 130 -8.53 16.97 -17.07
N LEU A 131 -7.99 16.09 -17.93
CA LEU A 131 -7.75 16.39 -19.35
C LEU A 131 -9.07 16.70 -20.09
N TYR A 132 -10.11 15.94 -19.81
CA TYR A 132 -11.44 16.18 -20.40
C TYR A 132 -12.00 17.54 -19.97
N LEU A 133 -11.94 17.89 -18.70
CA LEU A 133 -12.40 19.18 -18.18
C LEU A 133 -11.60 20.35 -18.79
N GLU A 134 -10.28 20.18 -18.95
CA GLU A 134 -9.43 21.18 -19.57
C GLU A 134 -9.80 21.39 -21.05
N SER A 135 -10.08 20.30 -21.77
CA SER A 135 -10.56 20.37 -23.15
C SER A 135 -11.90 21.10 -23.28
N LEU A 136 -12.82 20.87 -22.31
CA LEU A 136 -14.11 21.59 -22.25
C LEU A 136 -13.92 23.06 -21.94
N LYS A 137 -13.01 23.44 -21.05
CA LYS A 137 -12.69 24.84 -20.74
C LYS A 137 -12.16 25.56 -21.98
N ARG A 138 -11.24 24.94 -22.72
CA ARG A 138 -10.74 25.50 -23.98
C ARG A 138 -11.85 25.71 -25.01
N ARG A 139 -12.80 24.80 -25.12
CA ARG A 139 -13.99 24.97 -25.99
C ARG A 139 -14.87 26.11 -25.51
N ALA A 140 -15.11 26.22 -24.20
CA ALA A 140 -15.91 27.28 -23.62
C ALA A 140 -15.33 28.67 -23.83
N THR A 141 -14.00 28.83 -24.01
CA THR A 141 -13.36 30.11 -24.33
C THR A 141 -13.56 30.52 -25.77
N LEU A 142 -13.82 29.56 -26.66
CA LEU A 142 -14.05 29.82 -28.10
C LEU A 142 -15.52 30.10 -28.43
N GLU A 143 -16.45 29.70 -27.55
CA GLU A 143 -17.89 29.89 -27.76
C GLU A 143 -18.43 31.08 -26.96
N GLN A 144 -19.43 31.74 -27.48
CA GLN A 144 -20.11 32.86 -26.84
C GLN A 144 -21.60 32.54 -26.61
N GLY A 145 -22.19 33.14 -25.57
CA GLY A 145 -23.61 33.02 -25.25
C GLY A 145 -24.01 31.77 -24.45
N ASP A 146 -25.22 31.26 -24.71
CA ASP A 146 -25.84 30.19 -23.93
C ASP A 146 -25.04 28.87 -23.91
N ARG A 147 -24.38 28.56 -25.00
CA ARG A 147 -23.54 27.33 -25.07
C ARG A 147 -22.38 27.39 -24.10
N ARG A 148 -21.75 28.54 -23.93
CA ARG A 148 -20.70 28.72 -22.91
C ARG A 148 -21.19 28.44 -21.51
N ASN A 149 -22.39 28.95 -21.15
CA ASN A 149 -22.97 28.75 -19.83
C ASN A 149 -23.30 27.28 -19.57
N LEU A 150 -23.79 26.54 -20.57
CA LEU A 150 -24.05 25.11 -20.47
C LEU A 150 -22.77 24.30 -20.25
N ILE A 151 -21.67 24.64 -20.94
CA ILE A 151 -20.37 23.96 -20.74
C ILE A 151 -19.82 24.25 -19.35
N LEU A 152 -19.86 25.49 -18.90
CA LEU A 152 -19.39 25.87 -17.56
C LEU A 152 -20.19 25.17 -16.44
N ASN A 153 -21.51 25.06 -16.60
CA ASN A 153 -22.34 24.34 -15.65
C ASN A 153 -21.99 22.84 -15.58
N ARG A 154 -21.74 22.19 -16.72
CA ARG A 154 -21.24 20.80 -16.76
C ARG A 154 -19.92 20.66 -16.04
N ILE A 155 -18.97 21.55 -16.28
CA ILE A 155 -17.67 21.53 -15.61
C ILE A 155 -17.86 21.60 -14.08
N HIS A 156 -18.71 22.53 -13.62
CA HIS A 156 -19.00 22.70 -12.20
C HIS A 156 -19.60 21.45 -11.57
N VAL A 157 -20.55 20.80 -12.25
CA VAL A 157 -21.15 19.54 -11.77
C VAL A 157 -20.10 18.45 -11.62
N TYR A 158 -19.22 18.27 -12.61
CA TYR A 158 -18.13 17.26 -12.52
C TYR A 158 -17.14 17.59 -11.41
N GLU A 159 -16.71 18.84 -11.27
CA GLU A 159 -15.79 19.28 -10.23
C GLU A 159 -16.37 19.06 -8.82
N GLN A 160 -17.67 19.21 -8.65
CA GLN A 160 -18.33 19.00 -7.36
C GLN A 160 -18.62 17.53 -7.06
N SER A 161 -18.97 16.73 -8.07
CA SER A 161 -19.39 15.34 -7.89
C SER A 161 -18.23 14.36 -7.82
N TRP A 162 -17.10 14.66 -8.46
CA TRP A 162 -15.98 13.74 -8.54
C TRP A 162 -15.33 13.40 -7.18
N PRO A 163 -15.05 14.35 -6.28
CA PRO A 163 -14.43 14.05 -4.99
C PRO A 163 -15.21 13.04 -4.15
N PRO A 164 -16.51 13.18 -3.91
CA PRO A 164 -17.25 12.20 -3.12
C PRO A 164 -17.39 10.86 -3.83
N ILE A 165 -17.52 10.85 -5.18
CA ILE A 165 -17.61 9.61 -5.94
C ILE A 165 -16.30 8.83 -5.88
N SER A 166 -15.15 9.47 -6.07
CA SER A 166 -13.84 8.82 -6.02
C SER A 166 -13.54 8.24 -4.63
N LEU A 167 -13.89 8.96 -3.56
CA LEU A 167 -13.79 8.46 -2.19
C LEU A 167 -14.69 7.23 -1.96
N LEU A 168 -15.95 7.31 -2.38
CA LEU A 168 -16.90 6.21 -2.21
C LEU A 168 -16.45 4.97 -2.98
N VAL A 169 -16.01 5.12 -4.23
CA VAL A 169 -15.49 4.03 -5.06
C VAL A 169 -14.25 3.40 -4.41
N MET A 170 -13.32 4.21 -3.92
CA MET A 170 -12.14 3.71 -3.22
C MET A 170 -12.49 2.86 -2.01
N VAL A 171 -13.37 3.37 -1.13
CA VAL A 171 -13.79 2.66 0.08
C VAL A 171 -14.51 1.35 -0.26
N LEU A 172 -15.45 1.38 -1.21
CA LEU A 172 -16.21 0.19 -1.62
C LEU A 172 -15.31 -0.88 -2.25
N LEU A 173 -14.40 -0.50 -3.15
CA LEU A 173 -13.51 -1.46 -3.80
C LEU A 173 -12.48 -2.02 -2.82
N SER A 174 -11.96 -1.20 -1.90
CA SER A 174 -11.05 -1.67 -0.85
C SER A 174 -11.74 -2.63 0.11
N ALA A 175 -12.99 -2.34 0.50
CA ALA A 175 -13.79 -3.24 1.33
C ALA A 175 -14.13 -4.55 0.60
N ALA A 176 -14.49 -4.49 -0.68
CA ALA A 176 -14.73 -5.67 -1.50
C ALA A 176 -13.48 -6.53 -1.65
N SER A 177 -12.32 -5.92 -1.86
CA SER A 177 -11.04 -6.63 -1.92
C SER A 177 -10.72 -7.35 -0.61
N TRP A 178 -11.03 -6.71 0.53
CA TRP A 178 -10.81 -7.34 1.84
C TRP A 178 -11.74 -8.53 2.11
N LEU A 179 -12.94 -8.53 1.53
CA LEU A 179 -13.90 -9.64 1.65
C LEU A 179 -13.57 -10.82 0.72
N LEU A 180 -12.79 -10.59 -0.35
CA LEU A 180 -12.44 -11.60 -1.35
C LEU A 180 -11.11 -12.33 -1.07
N ILE A 181 -10.30 -11.79 -0.19
CA ILE A 181 -9.01 -12.35 0.26
C ILE A 181 -9.17 -13.00 1.64
#